data_7eaddad857e13369d03bfe6cbb5c3bbb
#
_entry.id   7eaddad857e13369d03bfe6cbb5c3bbb
#
_cell.length_a   1.000
_cell.length_b   1.000
_cell.length_c   1.000
_cell.angle_alpha   90.00
_cell.angle_beta   90.00
_cell.angle_gamma   90.00
#
_symmetry.space_group_name_H-M   'P 1'
#
loop_
_entity.id
_entity.type
_entity.pdbx_description
1 polymer ?
#
loop_
_entity_poly.entity_id
_entity_poly.type
_entity_poly.pdbx_seq_one_letter_code
_entity_poly.pdbx_strand_id
1 'polypeptide(L)'
;VGSNDSAKKELKELFSDGIVPFDFPKPITLIKRMMQLSTQTAINDIILDFFAGSATTAHSVIDFNKEDGGNRKYICVQLPELCDEKGEAFKAGYKTIADIAKERVRRVITKINEEKEALGKETANLMEKVAELQQQIEELKKNQPAAMFNDGKQSPEIEKLIKQQDAARDKANENIEKMDKIDQCDKGFKVLKLSDSNFKQWQQIKGKDAKALEEQMKLFVDPVAENATIENMVYELLLKSGKDLN
;
A
#
# COMPACT_ATOMS: atom_id res chain seq x y z
N VAL A 1 8.93 -0.51 -20.09
CA VAL A 1 7.59 -0.11 -19.65
C VAL A 1 6.67 -1.29 -19.97
N GLY A 2 6.00 -1.85 -18.96
CA GLY A 2 5.19 -3.06 -19.09
C GLY A 2 4.05 -2.94 -20.11
N SER A 3 3.60 -4.09 -20.62
CA SER A 3 2.46 -4.21 -21.54
C SER A 3 1.15 -4.40 -20.74
N ASN A 4 0.00 -4.27 -21.41
CA ASN A 4 -1.29 -4.60 -20.80
C ASN A 4 -1.37 -6.09 -20.41
N ASP A 5 -0.68 -6.97 -21.13
CA ASP A 5 -0.64 -8.41 -20.80
C ASP A 5 0.16 -8.66 -19.52
N SER A 6 1.28 -7.96 -19.30
CA SER A 6 2.00 -8.03 -18.03
C SER A 6 1.15 -7.52 -16.87
N ALA A 7 0.39 -6.45 -17.08
CA ALA A 7 -0.51 -5.91 -16.07
C ALA A 7 -1.65 -6.87 -15.69
N LYS A 8 -2.21 -7.59 -16.68
CA LYS A 8 -3.20 -8.64 -16.41
C LYS A 8 -2.61 -9.80 -15.63
N LYS A 9 -1.38 -10.21 -15.95
CA LYS A 9 -0.68 -11.26 -15.24
C LYS A 9 -0.41 -10.87 -13.79
N GLU A 10 0.11 -9.67 -13.56
CA GLU A 10 0.33 -9.11 -12.22
C GLU A 10 -0.97 -9.08 -11.38
N LEU A 11 -2.08 -8.67 -12.00
CA LEU A 11 -3.38 -8.63 -11.33
C LEU A 11 -3.88 -10.04 -11.01
N LYS A 12 -3.73 -10.99 -11.93
CA LYS A 12 -4.09 -12.40 -11.72
C LYS A 12 -3.30 -13.05 -10.60
N GLU A 13 -2.00 -12.78 -10.53
CA GLU A 13 -1.15 -13.27 -9.45
C GLU A 13 -1.54 -12.69 -8.08
N LEU A 14 -1.95 -11.42 -8.05
CA LEU A 14 -2.40 -10.75 -6.83
C LEU A 14 -3.75 -11.31 -6.34
N PHE A 15 -4.67 -11.63 -7.27
CA PHE A 15 -5.99 -12.14 -6.92
C PHE A 15 -6.02 -13.66 -6.71
N SER A 16 -4.90 -14.37 -6.79
CA SER A 16 -4.64 -15.79 -6.44
C SER A 16 -5.75 -16.82 -6.70
N ASP A 17 -7.00 -16.37 -6.85
CA ASP A 17 -8.20 -17.17 -7.14
C ASP A 17 -8.29 -17.53 -8.63
N GLY A 18 -7.25 -17.16 -9.41
CA GLY A 18 -7.21 -17.35 -10.86
C GLY A 18 -8.08 -16.38 -11.66
N ILE A 19 -8.74 -15.45 -10.99
CA ILE A 19 -9.67 -14.48 -11.57
C ILE A 19 -8.90 -13.25 -12.07
N VAL A 20 -9.30 -12.71 -13.22
CA VAL A 20 -8.86 -11.39 -13.68
C VAL A 20 -10.04 -10.43 -13.54
N PRO A 21 -10.20 -9.76 -12.40
CA PRO A 21 -11.42 -9.00 -12.10
C PRO A 21 -11.54 -7.70 -12.91
N PHE A 22 -10.52 -7.34 -13.71
CA PHE A 22 -10.49 -6.12 -14.50
C PHE A 22 -9.76 -6.31 -15.84
N ASP A 23 -10.41 -5.93 -16.93
CA ASP A 23 -9.95 -6.27 -18.29
C ASP A 23 -8.72 -5.48 -18.76
N PHE A 24 -8.59 -4.22 -18.37
CA PHE A 24 -7.57 -3.31 -18.89
C PHE A 24 -6.76 -2.62 -17.78
N PRO A 25 -6.11 -3.38 -16.88
CA PRO A 25 -5.28 -2.77 -15.84
C PRO A 25 -4.07 -2.09 -16.49
N LYS A 26 -3.64 -0.97 -15.91
CA LYS A 26 -2.37 -0.35 -16.33
C LYS A 26 -1.20 -1.07 -15.67
N PRO A 27 -0.02 -1.15 -16.32
CA PRO A 27 1.16 -1.74 -15.72
C PRO A 27 1.66 -0.91 -14.51
N ILE A 28 2.00 -1.59 -13.42
CA ILE A 28 2.59 -0.97 -12.23
C ILE A 28 3.91 -0.25 -12.58
N THR A 29 4.72 -0.87 -13.43
CA THR A 29 6.00 -0.33 -13.89
C THR A 29 5.87 1.01 -14.62
N LEU A 30 4.76 1.23 -15.33
CA LEU A 30 4.48 2.51 -15.98
C LEU A 30 4.26 3.62 -14.92
N ILE A 31 3.39 3.36 -13.95
CA ILE A 31 3.07 4.34 -12.91
C ILE A 31 4.30 4.61 -12.02
N LYS A 32 5.06 3.57 -11.66
CA LYS A 32 6.34 3.74 -10.94
C LYS A 32 7.31 4.62 -11.71
N ARG A 33 7.43 4.41 -13.04
CA ARG A 33 8.30 5.25 -13.86
C ARG A 33 7.86 6.73 -13.88
N MET A 34 6.55 6.97 -13.94
CA MET A 34 6.02 8.34 -13.83
C MET A 34 6.38 8.95 -12.48
N MET A 35 6.20 8.23 -11.38
CA MET A 35 6.56 8.71 -10.04
C MET A 35 8.07 8.95 -9.87
N GLN A 36 8.92 8.08 -10.42
CA GLN A 36 10.38 8.28 -10.42
C GLN A 36 10.81 9.60 -11.07
N LEU A 37 10.05 10.08 -12.07
CA LEU A 37 10.35 11.31 -12.79
C LEU A 37 9.72 12.56 -12.17
N SER A 38 8.69 12.40 -11.34
CA SER A 38 7.86 13.51 -10.87
C SER A 38 7.80 13.67 -9.35
N THR A 39 8.31 12.70 -8.57
CA THR A 39 8.25 12.73 -7.10
C THR A 39 9.63 12.53 -6.48
N GLN A 40 9.77 12.95 -5.23
CA GLN A 40 11.00 12.80 -4.45
C GLN A 40 10.73 11.94 -3.20
N THR A 41 11.72 11.13 -2.81
CA THR A 41 11.60 10.24 -1.63
C THR A 41 11.45 11.02 -0.32
N ALA A 42 12.11 12.18 -0.21
CA ALA A 42 12.14 12.99 1.01
C ALA A 42 10.89 13.86 1.21
N ILE A 43 9.98 13.91 0.23
CA ILE A 43 8.79 14.77 0.26
C ILE A 43 7.55 13.88 0.30
N ASN A 44 6.56 14.26 1.10
CA ASN A 44 5.26 13.57 1.19
C ASN A 44 4.38 13.98 -0.01
N ASP A 45 4.81 13.65 -1.23
CA ASP A 45 4.06 13.93 -2.44
C ASP A 45 2.71 13.21 -2.45
N ILE A 46 1.69 13.86 -2.99
CA ILE A 46 0.34 13.28 -3.14
C ILE A 46 0.10 12.97 -4.61
N ILE A 47 -0.17 11.70 -4.89
CA ILE A 47 -0.53 11.22 -6.22
C ILE A 47 -2.05 11.15 -6.33
N LEU A 48 -2.62 11.90 -7.25
CA LEU A 48 -4.06 11.96 -7.47
C LEU A 48 -4.44 11.26 -8.78
N ASP A 49 -5.38 10.32 -8.69
CA ASP A 49 -5.92 9.59 -9.82
C ASP A 49 -7.45 9.69 -9.82
N PHE A 50 -7.99 10.42 -10.80
CA PHE A 50 -9.43 10.65 -10.92
C PHE A 50 -10.22 9.49 -11.53
N PHE A 51 -9.53 8.52 -12.15
CA PHE A 51 -10.13 7.37 -12.81
C PHE A 51 -9.37 6.11 -12.41
N ALA A 52 -9.40 5.81 -11.12
CA ALA A 52 -8.55 4.80 -10.50
C ALA A 52 -8.71 3.39 -11.09
N GLY A 53 -9.84 3.10 -11.75
CA GLY A 53 -10.14 1.78 -12.29
C GLY A 53 -9.93 0.69 -11.24
N SER A 54 -9.01 -0.23 -11.50
CA SER A 54 -8.61 -1.27 -10.53
C SER A 54 -7.58 -0.82 -9.50
N ALA A 55 -7.38 0.49 -9.27
CA ALA A 55 -6.42 1.08 -8.33
C ALA A 55 -4.94 0.70 -8.57
N THR A 56 -4.52 0.69 -9.84
CA THR A 56 -3.09 0.47 -10.17
C THR A 56 -2.21 1.54 -9.56
N THR A 57 -2.67 2.78 -9.53
CA THR A 57 -1.94 3.92 -8.95
C THR A 57 -1.69 3.70 -7.46
N ALA A 58 -2.71 3.35 -6.67
CA ALA A 58 -2.55 3.05 -5.25
C ALA A 58 -1.55 1.91 -5.01
N HIS A 59 -1.69 0.79 -5.75
CA HIS A 59 -0.74 -0.32 -5.70
C HIS A 59 0.70 0.15 -5.99
N SER A 60 0.88 0.95 -7.04
CA SER A 60 2.20 1.43 -7.44
C SER A 60 2.83 2.35 -6.39
N VAL A 61 2.04 3.20 -5.73
CA VAL A 61 2.53 4.10 -4.66
C VAL A 61 3.01 3.29 -3.46
N ILE A 62 2.19 2.33 -2.99
CA ILE A 62 2.55 1.49 -1.84
C ILE A 62 3.82 0.69 -2.13
N ASP A 63 3.90 0.07 -3.31
CA ASP A 63 5.03 -0.75 -3.71
C ASP A 63 6.30 0.09 -3.95
N PHE A 64 6.17 1.30 -4.47
CA PHE A 64 7.31 2.20 -4.67
C PHE A 64 7.83 2.77 -3.35
N ASN A 65 6.95 3.13 -2.39
CA ASN A 65 7.36 3.52 -1.05
C ASN A 65 8.13 2.40 -0.33
N LYS A 66 7.68 1.14 -0.48
CA LYS A 66 8.39 -0.03 0.03
C LYS A 66 9.80 -0.17 -0.56
N GLU A 67 9.97 0.11 -1.86
CA GLU A 67 11.27 -0.02 -2.53
C GLU A 67 12.28 1.04 -2.09
N ASP A 68 11.86 2.30 -2.06
CA ASP A 68 12.78 3.42 -1.82
C ASP A 68 12.70 4.04 -0.42
N GLY A 69 11.77 3.57 0.43
CA GLY A 69 11.54 4.12 1.77
C GLY A 69 10.82 5.48 1.75
N GLY A 70 10.15 5.84 0.65
CA GLY A 70 9.37 7.06 0.53
C GLY A 70 8.07 7.02 1.32
N ASN A 71 7.46 8.17 1.52
CA ASN A 71 6.17 8.32 2.21
C ASN A 71 5.16 9.08 1.33
N ARG A 72 5.10 8.72 0.04
CA ARG A 72 4.10 9.28 -0.88
C ARG A 72 2.71 8.83 -0.48
N LYS A 73 1.75 9.73 -0.65
CA LYS A 73 0.33 9.45 -0.42
C LYS A 73 -0.41 9.35 -1.75
N TYR A 74 -1.59 8.72 -1.73
CA TYR A 74 -2.43 8.64 -2.92
C TYR A 74 -3.87 9.01 -2.59
N ILE A 75 -4.53 9.60 -3.58
CA ILE A 75 -5.98 9.84 -3.61
C ILE A 75 -6.50 9.22 -4.90
N CYS A 76 -7.32 8.20 -4.78
CA CYS A 76 -7.93 7.52 -5.91
C CYS A 76 -9.44 7.77 -5.91
N VAL A 77 -9.95 8.29 -7.02
CA VAL A 77 -11.39 8.53 -7.21
C VAL A 77 -11.90 7.54 -8.24
N GLN A 78 -12.97 6.83 -7.90
CA GLN A 78 -13.63 5.88 -8.79
C GLN A 78 -15.14 6.00 -8.67
N LEU A 79 -15.81 6.13 -9.81
CA LEU A 79 -17.24 6.03 -9.88
C LEU A 79 -17.71 4.61 -9.49
N PRO A 80 -18.88 4.46 -8.87
CA PRO A 80 -19.43 3.16 -8.51
C PRO A 80 -20.04 2.44 -9.74
N GLU A 81 -19.28 2.36 -10.84
CA GLU A 81 -19.67 1.65 -12.04
C GLU A 81 -19.89 0.17 -11.74
N LEU A 82 -21.03 -0.36 -12.20
CA LEU A 82 -21.37 -1.77 -12.01
C LEU A 82 -20.48 -2.67 -12.85
N CYS A 83 -20.07 -3.78 -12.28
CA CYS A 83 -19.42 -4.84 -13.01
C CYS A 83 -20.45 -5.57 -13.90
N ASP A 84 -20.00 -6.11 -15.05
CA ASP A 84 -20.85 -6.95 -15.89
C ASP A 84 -21.29 -8.19 -15.09
N GLU A 85 -22.60 -8.42 -14.99
CA GLU A 85 -23.19 -9.55 -14.25
C GLU A 85 -22.73 -10.91 -14.79
N LYS A 86 -22.36 -10.99 -16.08
CA LYS A 86 -21.80 -12.19 -16.72
C LYS A 86 -20.29 -12.31 -16.52
N GLY A 87 -19.64 -11.25 -16.10
CA GLY A 87 -18.19 -11.15 -15.94
C GLY A 87 -17.66 -11.96 -14.74
N GLU A 88 -16.36 -12.27 -14.78
CA GLU A 88 -15.67 -12.97 -13.69
C GLU A 88 -15.69 -12.18 -12.38
N ALA A 89 -15.55 -10.85 -12.46
CA ALA A 89 -15.57 -9.98 -11.31
C ALA A 89 -16.88 -10.07 -10.51
N PHE A 90 -18.03 -10.03 -11.21
CA PHE A 90 -19.34 -10.12 -10.58
C PHE A 90 -19.56 -11.50 -9.95
N LYS A 91 -19.17 -12.58 -10.63
CA LYS A 91 -19.21 -13.95 -10.11
C LYS A 91 -18.36 -14.14 -8.86
N ALA A 92 -17.25 -13.39 -8.76
CA ALA A 92 -16.37 -13.35 -7.59
C ALA A 92 -16.90 -12.47 -6.45
N GLY A 93 -18.07 -11.83 -6.60
CA GLY A 93 -18.71 -11.02 -5.58
C GLY A 93 -18.44 -9.51 -5.65
N TYR A 94 -17.67 -9.05 -6.64
CA TYR A 94 -17.43 -7.61 -6.84
C TYR A 94 -18.57 -7.00 -7.64
N LYS A 95 -19.35 -6.16 -7.01
CA LYS A 95 -20.50 -5.51 -7.65
C LYS A 95 -20.12 -4.29 -8.46
N THR A 96 -19.07 -3.58 -8.03
CA THR A 96 -18.60 -2.35 -8.66
C THR A 96 -17.11 -2.39 -8.94
N ILE A 97 -16.64 -1.57 -9.87
CA ILE A 97 -15.21 -1.38 -10.13
C ILE A 97 -14.49 -0.86 -8.87
N ALA A 98 -15.17 -0.02 -8.09
CA ALA A 98 -14.64 0.46 -6.82
C ALA A 98 -14.42 -0.67 -5.78
N ASP A 99 -15.20 -1.75 -5.83
CA ASP A 99 -14.98 -2.92 -4.97
C ASP A 99 -13.71 -3.68 -5.36
N ILE A 100 -13.45 -3.83 -6.66
CA ILE A 100 -12.20 -4.40 -7.17
C ILE A 100 -11.00 -3.55 -6.72
N ALA A 101 -11.12 -2.23 -6.85
CA ALA A 101 -10.08 -1.29 -6.46
C ALA A 101 -9.70 -1.42 -4.97
N LYS A 102 -10.70 -1.44 -4.09
CA LYS A 102 -10.51 -1.62 -2.64
C LYS A 102 -9.84 -2.96 -2.32
N GLU A 103 -10.32 -4.02 -2.96
CA GLU A 103 -9.78 -5.36 -2.75
C GLU A 103 -8.33 -5.48 -3.23
N ARG A 104 -8.00 -4.88 -4.37
CA ARG A 104 -6.61 -4.83 -4.84
C ARG A 104 -5.69 -4.21 -3.79
N VAL A 105 -6.07 -3.07 -3.23
CA VAL A 105 -5.26 -2.40 -2.20
C VAL A 105 -5.10 -3.28 -0.96
N ARG A 106 -6.16 -3.94 -0.48
CA ARG A 106 -6.08 -4.87 0.65
C ARG A 106 -5.11 -6.02 0.38
N ARG A 107 -5.20 -6.65 -0.79
CA ARG A 107 -4.33 -7.76 -1.17
C ARG A 107 -2.86 -7.34 -1.31
N VAL A 108 -2.60 -6.13 -1.81
CA VAL A 108 -1.24 -5.56 -1.83
C VAL A 108 -0.69 -5.43 -0.42
N ILE A 109 -1.46 -4.87 0.50
CA ILE A 109 -1.06 -4.71 1.90
C ILE A 109 -0.81 -6.07 2.56
N THR A 110 -1.69 -7.05 2.34
CA THR A 110 -1.52 -8.43 2.85
C THR A 110 -0.23 -9.05 2.32
N LYS A 111 0.00 -8.97 1.01
CA LYS A 111 1.21 -9.50 0.36
C LYS A 111 2.49 -8.88 0.93
N ILE A 112 2.50 -7.58 1.18
CA ILE A 112 3.65 -6.89 1.78
C ILE A 112 3.89 -7.35 3.22
N ASN A 113 2.84 -7.58 3.99
CA ASN A 113 2.97 -8.10 5.35
C ASN A 113 3.48 -9.55 5.35
N GLU A 114 2.98 -10.40 4.46
CA GLU A 114 3.48 -11.78 4.27
C GLU A 114 4.95 -11.79 3.86
N GLU A 115 5.36 -10.88 2.96
CA GLU A 115 6.77 -10.71 2.56
C GLU A 115 7.64 -10.33 3.78
N LYS A 116 7.18 -9.41 4.62
CA LYS A 116 7.88 -9.04 5.85
C LYS A 116 8.04 -10.23 6.80
N GLU A 117 6.99 -11.01 7.00
CA GLU A 117 7.06 -12.21 7.85
C GLU A 117 8.04 -13.24 7.30
N ALA A 118 8.06 -13.45 5.98
CA ALA A 118 8.99 -14.35 5.33
C ALA A 118 10.45 -13.87 5.50
N LEU A 119 10.70 -12.57 5.30
CA LEU A 119 12.01 -11.96 5.55
C LEU A 119 12.45 -12.13 7.02
N GLY A 120 11.54 -11.95 7.97
CA GLY A 120 11.81 -12.14 9.39
C GLY A 120 12.23 -13.57 9.73
N LYS A 121 11.53 -14.57 9.18
CA LYS A 121 11.89 -16.00 9.35
C LYS A 121 13.24 -16.31 8.72
N GLU A 122 13.48 -15.82 7.50
CA GLU A 122 14.78 -16.02 6.83
C GLU A 122 15.92 -15.39 7.62
N THR A 123 15.71 -14.17 8.14
CA THR A 123 16.70 -13.47 8.97
C THR A 123 17.02 -14.23 10.24
N ALA A 124 16.03 -14.79 10.94
CA ALA A 124 16.24 -15.59 12.13
C ALA A 124 17.10 -16.83 11.82
N ASN A 125 16.80 -17.56 10.75
CA ASN A 125 17.59 -18.71 10.31
C ASN A 125 19.03 -18.34 9.93
N LEU A 126 19.23 -17.17 9.28
CA LEU A 126 20.56 -16.68 8.94
C LEU A 126 21.37 -16.32 10.19
N MET A 127 20.75 -15.71 11.20
CA MET A 127 21.42 -15.36 12.45
C MET A 127 21.77 -16.60 13.28
N GLU A 128 20.93 -17.63 13.30
CA GLU A 128 21.25 -18.94 13.90
C GLU A 128 22.47 -19.55 13.21
N LYS A 129 22.50 -19.57 11.88
CA LYS A 129 23.65 -20.04 11.11
C LYS A 129 24.93 -19.24 11.39
N VAL A 130 24.83 -17.92 11.55
CA VAL A 130 25.96 -17.06 11.94
C VAL A 130 26.53 -17.49 13.30
N ALA A 131 25.66 -17.79 14.27
CA ALA A 131 26.07 -18.25 15.59
C ALA A 131 26.75 -19.63 15.55
N GLU A 132 26.20 -20.58 14.78
CA GLU A 132 26.82 -21.91 14.58
C GLU A 132 28.21 -21.80 13.94
N LEU A 133 28.34 -21.00 12.88
CA LEU A 133 29.62 -20.77 12.22
C LEU A 133 30.64 -20.12 13.15
N GLN A 134 30.20 -19.20 14.00
CA GLN A 134 31.05 -18.59 15.02
C GLN A 134 31.61 -19.63 16.00
N GLN A 135 30.77 -20.55 16.48
CA GLN A 135 31.21 -21.63 17.37
C GLN A 135 32.24 -22.53 16.69
N GLN A 136 32.00 -22.94 15.44
CA GLN A 136 32.93 -23.74 14.67
C GLN A 136 34.28 -23.06 14.48
N ILE A 137 34.28 -21.78 14.18
CA ILE A 137 35.51 -20.97 14.05
C ILE A 137 36.28 -20.94 15.37
N GLU A 138 35.60 -20.75 16.50
CA GLU A 138 36.22 -20.70 17.82
C GLU A 138 36.81 -22.08 18.24
N GLU A 139 36.12 -23.17 17.95
CA GLU A 139 36.59 -24.51 18.20
C GLU A 139 37.86 -24.85 17.37
N LEU A 140 37.85 -24.49 16.08
CA LEU A 140 39.00 -24.69 15.21
C LEU A 140 40.19 -23.83 15.67
N LYS A 141 39.97 -22.60 16.10
CA LYS A 141 41.03 -21.73 16.66
C LYS A 141 41.64 -22.30 17.96
N LYS A 142 40.84 -22.93 18.84
CA LYS A 142 41.33 -23.56 20.07
C LYS A 142 42.16 -24.82 19.81
N ASN A 143 41.84 -25.56 18.77
CA ASN A 143 42.46 -26.82 18.44
C ASN A 143 43.71 -26.70 17.54
N GLN A 144 44.02 -25.48 17.04
CA GLN A 144 45.23 -25.30 16.23
C GLN A 144 46.47 -25.07 17.11
N PRO A 145 47.62 -25.78 16.82
CA PRO A 145 48.87 -25.53 17.52
C PRO A 145 49.36 -24.11 17.35
N ALA A 146 49.91 -23.50 18.41
CA ALA A 146 50.44 -22.13 18.42
C ALA A 146 51.52 -21.88 17.34
N ALA A 147 52.21 -22.92 16.87
CA ALA A 147 53.22 -22.85 15.82
C ALA A 147 52.70 -22.50 14.42
N MET A 148 51.38 -22.68 14.15
CA MET A 148 50.76 -22.31 12.87
C MET A 148 50.48 -20.80 12.74
N PHE A 149 50.56 -20.04 13.82
CA PHE A 149 50.28 -18.59 13.82
C PHE A 149 51.52 -17.72 13.54
N ASN A 150 52.70 -18.33 13.31
CA ASN A 150 53.93 -17.56 13.13
C ASN A 150 53.99 -16.74 11.82
N ASP A 151 53.14 -17.04 10.81
CA ASP A 151 53.08 -16.28 9.54
C ASP A 151 51.87 -15.38 9.42
N GLY A 152 51.03 -15.22 10.47
CA GLY A 152 49.82 -14.39 10.46
C GLY A 152 48.71 -14.88 9.51
N LYS A 153 48.86 -16.06 8.91
CA LYS A 153 47.88 -16.66 8.00
C LYS A 153 46.94 -17.59 8.77
N GLN A 154 45.64 -17.34 8.67
CA GLN A 154 44.62 -18.27 9.18
C GLN A 154 44.57 -19.52 8.29
N SER A 155 44.11 -20.66 8.87
CA SER A 155 43.95 -21.86 8.06
C SER A 155 42.89 -21.63 6.95
N PRO A 156 43.06 -22.24 5.77
CA PRO A 156 42.09 -22.09 4.67
C PRO A 156 40.67 -22.48 5.06
N GLU A 157 40.51 -23.39 6.02
CA GLU A 157 39.22 -23.83 6.55
C GLU A 157 38.55 -22.73 7.37
N ILE A 158 39.30 -22.06 8.25
CA ILE A 158 38.80 -20.91 9.03
C ILE A 158 38.43 -19.74 8.10
N GLU A 159 39.24 -19.44 7.12
CA GLU A 159 38.93 -18.40 6.15
C GLU A 159 37.65 -18.69 5.36
N LYS A 160 37.41 -19.95 5.01
CA LYS A 160 36.17 -20.37 4.34
C LYS A 160 34.95 -20.17 5.24
N LEU A 161 35.04 -20.54 6.52
CA LEU A 161 33.95 -20.37 7.48
C LEU A 161 33.65 -18.88 7.75
N ILE A 162 34.68 -18.05 7.87
CA ILE A 162 34.53 -16.60 8.03
C ILE A 162 33.79 -16.02 6.82
N LYS A 163 34.17 -16.38 5.60
CA LYS A 163 33.46 -15.91 4.39
C LYS A 163 31.99 -16.33 4.36
N GLN A 164 31.70 -17.55 4.81
CA GLN A 164 30.29 -18.01 4.91
C GLN A 164 29.51 -17.25 5.98
N GLN A 165 30.16 -16.96 7.11
CA GLN A 165 29.56 -16.19 8.19
C GLN A 165 29.26 -14.75 7.75
N ASP A 166 30.21 -14.10 7.10
CA ASP A 166 30.05 -12.74 6.60
C ASP A 166 28.92 -12.66 5.55
N ALA A 167 28.90 -13.59 4.60
CA ALA A 167 27.84 -13.66 3.61
C ALA A 167 26.44 -13.86 4.23
N ALA A 168 26.33 -14.69 5.28
CA ALA A 168 25.08 -14.88 5.99
C ALA A 168 24.65 -13.63 6.78
N ARG A 169 25.61 -12.95 7.40
CA ARG A 169 25.40 -11.69 8.12
C ARG A 169 24.98 -10.56 7.18
N ASP A 170 25.67 -10.42 6.04
CA ASP A 170 25.32 -9.39 5.05
C ASP A 170 23.89 -9.58 4.52
N LYS A 171 23.52 -10.83 4.23
CA LYS A 171 22.16 -11.14 3.78
C LYS A 171 21.10 -10.88 4.87
N ALA A 172 21.42 -11.18 6.13
CA ALA A 172 20.54 -10.86 7.26
C ALA A 172 20.35 -9.34 7.41
N ASN A 173 21.41 -8.57 7.28
CA ASN A 173 21.36 -7.10 7.32
C ASN A 173 20.53 -6.53 6.15
N GLU A 174 20.71 -7.05 4.94
CA GLU A 174 19.89 -6.67 3.78
C GLU A 174 18.40 -6.94 4.02
N ASN A 175 18.06 -8.07 4.61
CA ASN A 175 16.67 -8.38 4.96
C ASN A 175 16.12 -7.43 6.04
N ILE A 176 16.92 -7.07 7.04
CA ILE A 176 16.54 -6.10 8.07
C ILE A 176 16.25 -4.74 7.44
N GLU A 177 17.12 -4.24 6.56
CA GLU A 177 16.88 -2.98 5.85
C GLU A 177 15.59 -3.00 5.03
N LYS A 178 15.27 -4.13 4.38
CA LYS A 178 14.01 -4.29 3.65
C LYS A 178 12.80 -4.26 4.59
N MET A 179 12.90 -4.94 5.76
CA MET A 179 11.84 -4.92 6.76
C MET A 179 11.62 -3.52 7.34
N ASP A 180 12.69 -2.77 7.61
CA ASP A 180 12.62 -1.39 8.10
C ASP A 180 11.90 -0.48 7.10
N LYS A 181 12.18 -0.61 5.80
CA LYS A 181 11.46 0.12 4.75
C LYS A 181 9.98 -0.24 4.73
N ILE A 182 9.64 -1.53 4.88
CA ILE A 182 8.24 -1.98 4.95
C ILE A 182 7.53 -1.39 6.19
N ASP A 183 8.23 -1.25 7.32
CA ASP A 183 7.65 -0.68 8.54
C ASP A 183 7.42 0.82 8.47
N GLN A 184 8.26 1.53 7.73
CA GLN A 184 8.10 2.96 7.48
C GLN A 184 6.97 3.27 6.49
N CYS A 185 6.54 2.30 5.67
CA CYS A 185 5.45 2.49 4.73
C CYS A 185 4.11 2.68 5.44
N ASP A 186 3.37 3.73 5.10
CA ASP A 186 1.95 3.82 5.41
C ASP A 186 1.17 2.81 4.56
N LYS A 187 0.66 1.78 5.22
CA LYS A 187 -0.14 0.70 4.60
C LYS A 187 -1.63 0.88 4.80
N GLY A 188 -2.03 1.93 5.52
CA GLY A 188 -3.43 2.26 5.72
C GLY A 188 -4.07 2.92 4.50
N PHE A 189 -5.38 2.78 4.36
CA PHE A 189 -6.17 3.60 3.45
C PHE A 189 -7.56 3.83 4.01
N LYS A 190 -8.13 5.00 3.71
CA LYS A 190 -9.50 5.34 4.05
C LYS A 190 -10.39 5.23 2.82
N VAL A 191 -11.61 4.75 3.01
CA VAL A 191 -12.62 4.71 1.95
C VAL A 191 -13.69 5.73 2.29
N LEU A 192 -13.80 6.74 1.45
CA LEU A 192 -14.82 7.77 1.58
C LEU A 192 -15.84 7.59 0.45
N LYS A 193 -17.09 7.77 0.75
CA LYS A 193 -18.18 7.76 -0.23
C LYS A 193 -18.79 9.15 -0.29
N LEU A 194 -18.74 9.74 -1.48
CA LEU A 194 -19.45 11.01 -1.70
C LEU A 194 -20.95 10.77 -1.58
N SER A 195 -21.61 11.58 -0.79
CA SER A 195 -23.04 11.57 -0.58
C SER A 195 -23.59 13.00 -0.60
N ASP A 196 -24.91 13.14 -0.66
CA ASP A 196 -25.56 14.42 -0.53
C ASP A 196 -25.28 15.05 0.83
N SER A 197 -25.41 16.38 0.90
CA SER A 197 -25.27 17.12 2.15
C SER A 197 -26.26 16.62 3.21
N ASN A 198 -25.79 16.51 4.46
CA ASN A 198 -26.64 16.21 5.61
C ASN A 198 -27.50 17.40 6.04
N PHE A 199 -27.28 18.54 5.41
CA PHE A 199 -28.05 19.76 5.66
C PHE A 199 -28.84 20.16 4.42
N LYS A 200 -30.08 20.58 4.63
CA LYS A 200 -30.91 21.12 3.56
C LYS A 200 -30.21 22.32 2.91
N GLN A 201 -30.26 22.39 1.61
CA GLN A 201 -29.59 23.47 0.87
C GLN A 201 -30.60 24.52 0.46
N TRP A 202 -30.23 25.80 0.66
CA TRP A 202 -31.03 26.92 0.19
C TRP A 202 -31.09 26.89 -1.34
N GLN A 203 -32.34 26.87 -1.86
CA GLN A 203 -32.56 26.96 -3.30
C GLN A 203 -32.80 28.42 -3.70
N GLN A 204 -32.17 28.85 -4.77
CA GLN A 204 -32.36 30.20 -5.25
C GLN A 204 -33.81 30.41 -5.75
N ILE A 205 -34.51 31.31 -5.12
CA ILE A 205 -35.88 31.69 -5.52
C ILE A 205 -35.78 32.64 -6.72
N LYS A 206 -36.39 32.23 -7.84
CA LYS A 206 -36.45 33.08 -9.03
C LYS A 206 -37.61 34.10 -8.90
N GLY A 207 -37.29 35.39 -8.88
CA GLY A 207 -38.26 36.47 -8.77
C GLY A 207 -38.61 36.89 -7.35
N LYS A 208 -39.63 37.76 -7.20
CA LYS A 208 -40.12 38.26 -5.89
C LYS A 208 -41.33 37.46 -5.43
N ASP A 209 -41.19 36.13 -5.30
CA ASP A 209 -42.27 35.25 -4.86
C ASP A 209 -42.21 35.06 -3.34
N ALA A 210 -43.07 35.82 -2.64
CA ALA A 210 -43.16 35.77 -1.17
C ALA A 210 -43.62 34.40 -0.65
N LYS A 211 -44.44 33.69 -1.43
CA LYS A 211 -44.94 32.38 -1.04
C LYS A 211 -43.83 31.31 -1.11
N ALA A 212 -43.04 31.31 -2.18
CA ALA A 212 -41.89 30.47 -2.34
C ALA A 212 -40.81 30.73 -1.24
N LEU A 213 -40.65 32.00 -0.84
CA LEU A 213 -39.76 32.36 0.28
C LEU A 213 -40.30 31.79 1.61
N GLU A 214 -41.59 31.92 1.89
CA GLU A 214 -42.19 31.40 3.11
C GLU A 214 -42.06 29.86 3.18
N GLU A 215 -42.32 29.18 2.08
CA GLU A 215 -42.14 27.72 1.99
C GLU A 215 -40.65 27.29 2.23
N GLN A 216 -39.71 28.01 1.65
CA GLN A 216 -38.30 27.78 1.92
C GLN A 216 -37.95 28.02 3.40
N MET A 217 -38.42 29.13 3.99
CA MET A 217 -38.15 29.40 5.41
C MET A 217 -38.71 28.30 6.31
N LYS A 218 -39.88 27.75 6.00
CA LYS A 218 -40.45 26.61 6.73
C LYS A 218 -39.60 25.35 6.63
N LEU A 219 -39.00 25.09 5.46
CA LEU A 219 -38.05 23.95 5.27
C LEU A 219 -36.81 24.07 6.14
N PHE A 220 -36.38 25.31 6.46
CA PHE A 220 -35.17 25.59 7.25
C PHE A 220 -35.43 25.72 8.76
N VAL A 221 -36.65 25.55 9.23
CA VAL A 221 -36.94 25.41 10.69
C VAL A 221 -36.18 24.21 11.26
N ASP A 222 -36.08 23.13 10.49
CA ASP A 222 -35.16 22.04 10.74
C ASP A 222 -34.18 21.95 9.54
N PRO A 223 -32.92 22.39 9.69
CA PRO A 223 -31.95 22.41 8.59
C PRO A 223 -31.35 21.03 8.30
N VAL A 224 -31.61 20.00 9.12
CA VAL A 224 -31.03 18.68 8.97
C VAL A 224 -31.85 17.86 7.94
N ALA A 225 -31.15 17.11 7.07
CA ALA A 225 -31.79 16.20 6.13
C ALA A 225 -32.34 14.95 6.84
N GLU A 226 -33.44 14.38 6.35
CA GLU A 226 -34.13 13.25 7.01
C GLU A 226 -33.24 12.02 7.24
N ASN A 227 -32.30 11.76 6.34
CA ASN A 227 -31.37 10.61 6.40
C ASN A 227 -30.01 10.94 7.02
N ALA A 228 -29.85 12.13 7.63
CA ALA A 228 -28.59 12.54 8.22
C ALA A 228 -28.29 11.75 9.50
N THR A 229 -27.02 11.33 9.64
CA THR A 229 -26.52 10.76 10.88
C THR A 229 -25.60 11.75 11.58
N ILE A 230 -25.48 11.66 12.89
CA ILE A 230 -24.59 12.53 13.67
C ILE A 230 -23.15 12.43 13.15
N GLU A 231 -22.71 11.23 12.85
CA GLU A 231 -21.35 10.98 12.34
C GLU A 231 -21.11 11.69 10.99
N ASN A 232 -22.03 11.53 10.03
CA ASN A 232 -21.93 12.17 8.72
C ASN A 232 -21.99 13.70 8.83
N MET A 233 -22.82 14.25 9.73
CA MET A 233 -22.88 15.69 9.99
C MET A 233 -21.55 16.21 10.54
N VAL A 234 -20.92 15.48 11.46
CA VAL A 234 -19.61 15.85 12.00
C VAL A 234 -18.55 15.85 10.91
N TYR A 235 -18.48 14.82 10.07
CA TYR A 235 -17.55 14.77 8.93
C TYR A 235 -17.79 15.95 7.97
N GLU A 236 -19.02 16.26 7.62
CA GLU A 236 -19.35 17.36 6.74
C GLU A 236 -18.94 18.71 7.33
N LEU A 237 -19.18 18.94 8.61
CA LEU A 237 -18.78 20.16 9.32
C LEU A 237 -17.25 20.32 9.38
N LEU A 238 -16.53 19.22 9.65
CA LEU A 238 -15.06 19.21 9.63
C LEU A 238 -14.54 19.59 8.25
N LEU A 239 -15.07 18.97 7.18
CA LEU A 239 -14.70 19.29 5.80
C LEU A 239 -14.99 20.75 5.44
N LYS A 240 -16.18 21.24 5.76
CA LYS A 240 -16.58 22.65 5.49
C LYS A 240 -15.76 23.67 6.27
N SER A 241 -15.25 23.28 7.45
CA SER A 241 -14.37 24.14 8.26
C SER A 241 -12.89 24.00 7.92
N GLY A 242 -12.54 23.21 6.89
CA GLY A 242 -11.17 22.98 6.46
C GLY A 242 -10.33 22.19 7.47
N LYS A 243 -10.96 21.40 8.33
CA LYS A 243 -10.29 20.53 9.27
C LYS A 243 -9.94 19.20 8.61
N ASP A 244 -8.82 18.63 9.06
CA ASP A 244 -8.40 17.30 8.65
C ASP A 244 -9.34 16.23 9.22
N LEU A 245 -9.56 15.17 8.45
CA LEU A 245 -10.38 14.01 8.85
C LEU A 245 -9.55 12.91 9.54
N ASN A 246 -8.34 13.20 9.94
CA ASN A 246 -7.44 12.27 10.63
C ASN A 246 -7.67 12.27 12.14
#